data_73bb7c545d36006c8ed3134d7538104d
#
_entry.id   73bb7c545d36006c8ed3134d7538104d
#
_cell.length_a   1.000
_cell.length_b   1.000
_cell.length_c   1.000
_cell.angle_alpha   90.00
_cell.angle_beta   90.00
_cell.angle_gamma   90.00
#
_symmetry.space_group_name_H-M   'P 1'
#
loop_
_entity.id
_entity.type
_entity.pdbx_description
1 polymer ?
#
loop_
_entity_poly.entity_id
_entity_poly.type
_entity_poly.pdbx_seq_one_letter_code
_entity_poly.pdbx_strand_id
1 'polypeptide(L)'
;TLKQKGLTWVNIDKMDEESFNYLKTNFKFHHLDYEDLRGGKQTPKIDIYKNYLFLILHIPQWKNSTHSINNAELGFFIGEGYLITIQHGHSKLMKNFFYRCMKNPTVKKNWMDKGSGYLMYKIIDALFHDTQPIIENIGKQIFKLEENIFKGEQDSETVKQLAIYRRNILRFRRIIDPQRYLISNLSHIRKNFLDENLSIYFDDINDYLSKIWSITDTYKDTIDGLHVTVDSLMNHKTNKTINALTVISVALMPLTLFSGIYGMNVTGLPHAEDPIWVWLMFLGLAAIIVLILIILKKRKWL
;
A
#
# COMPACT_ATOMS: atom_id res chain seq x y z
N THR A 1 16.85 20.04 23.72
CA THR A 1 15.85 20.85 24.41
C THR A 1 15.83 22.27 23.86
N LEU A 2 14.65 22.83 23.59
CA LEU A 2 14.41 24.21 23.20
C LEU A 2 13.53 24.89 24.25
N LYS A 3 13.81 26.16 24.55
CA LYS A 3 13.03 26.97 25.49
C LYS A 3 12.61 28.27 24.85
N GLN A 4 11.33 28.65 25.02
CA GLN A 4 10.77 29.90 24.49
C GLN A 4 9.55 30.30 25.32
N LYS A 5 9.52 31.52 25.87
CA LYS A 5 8.34 32.14 26.52
C LYS A 5 7.59 31.22 27.52
N GLY A 6 8.34 30.54 28.41
CA GLY A 6 7.77 29.62 29.40
C GLY A 6 7.48 28.21 28.87
N LEU A 7 7.60 27.96 27.55
CA LEU A 7 7.48 26.62 26.97
C LEU A 7 8.85 25.97 26.82
N THR A 8 8.95 24.73 27.27
CA THR A 8 10.11 23.85 27.06
C THR A 8 9.75 22.70 26.13
N TRP A 9 10.44 22.59 25.01
CA TRP A 9 10.32 21.44 24.11
C TRP A 9 11.54 20.54 24.22
N VAL A 10 11.31 19.29 24.61
CA VAL A 10 12.32 18.23 24.69
C VAL A 10 12.07 17.25 23.54
N ASN A 11 13.04 17.08 22.65
CA ASN A 11 12.97 16.05 21.60
C ASN A 11 13.97 14.93 21.92
N ILE A 12 13.47 13.70 21.98
CA ILE A 12 14.23 12.48 22.26
C ILE A 12 14.24 11.65 20.98
N ASP A 13 15.41 11.58 20.35
CA ASP A 13 15.59 10.89 19.07
C ASP A 13 15.61 9.37 19.19
N LYS A 14 15.97 8.87 20.38
CA LYS A 14 16.01 7.44 20.71
C LYS A 14 15.81 7.29 22.22
N MET A 15 14.93 6.38 22.59
CA MET A 15 14.75 6.03 23.99
C MET A 15 15.87 5.07 24.42
N ASP A 16 16.90 5.62 25.06
CA ASP A 16 17.96 4.89 25.71
C ASP A 16 17.88 5.06 27.24
N GLU A 17 18.73 4.39 28.00
CA GLU A 17 18.70 4.46 29.47
C GLU A 17 18.98 5.88 30.00
N GLU A 18 19.79 6.68 29.31
CA GLU A 18 20.07 8.06 29.69
C GLU A 18 18.80 8.92 29.52
N SER A 19 18.14 8.84 28.36
CA SER A 19 16.89 9.54 28.07
C SER A 19 15.77 9.11 29.02
N PHE A 20 15.70 7.83 29.33
CA PHE A 20 14.72 7.29 30.26
C PHE A 20 14.93 7.83 31.69
N ASN A 21 16.16 7.81 32.18
CA ASN A 21 16.52 8.34 33.50
C ASN A 21 16.29 9.86 33.56
N TYR A 22 16.58 10.58 32.48
CA TYR A 22 16.26 12.01 32.37
C TYR A 22 14.77 12.28 32.54
N LEU A 23 13.90 11.52 31.88
CA LEU A 23 12.46 11.67 32.00
C LEU A 23 11.99 11.35 33.43
N LYS A 24 12.45 10.25 33.99
CA LYS A 24 12.06 9.81 35.36
C LYS A 24 12.49 10.78 36.46
N THR A 25 13.63 11.44 36.26
CA THR A 25 14.16 12.41 37.24
C THR A 25 13.45 13.77 37.17
N ASN A 26 13.12 14.22 35.93
CA ASN A 26 12.61 15.58 35.72
C ASN A 26 11.08 15.66 35.64
N PHE A 27 10.38 14.53 35.40
CA PHE A 27 8.93 14.50 35.20
C PHE A 27 8.27 13.39 36.03
N LYS A 28 7.07 13.65 36.51
CA LYS A 28 6.28 12.70 37.27
C LYS A 28 5.16 12.13 36.44
N PHE A 29 5.52 11.22 35.51
CA PHE A 29 4.55 10.49 34.70
C PHE A 29 4.09 9.22 35.38
N HIS A 30 2.98 8.64 34.91
CA HIS A 30 2.47 7.39 35.41
C HIS A 30 3.42 6.23 35.04
N HIS A 31 3.52 5.21 35.92
CA HIS A 31 4.45 4.10 35.68
C HIS A 31 4.16 3.32 34.37
N LEU A 32 2.88 3.18 34.00
CA LEU A 32 2.49 2.53 32.76
C LEU A 32 3.01 3.27 31.51
N ASP A 33 3.07 4.61 31.54
CA ASP A 33 3.63 5.37 30.41
C ASP A 33 5.12 5.09 30.24
N TYR A 34 5.85 4.89 31.38
CA TYR A 34 7.25 4.49 31.31
C TYR A 34 7.45 3.06 30.83
N GLU A 35 6.52 2.14 31.14
CA GLU A 35 6.52 0.77 30.61
C GLU A 35 6.30 0.77 29.11
N ASP A 36 5.34 1.57 28.60
CA ASP A 36 5.07 1.73 27.18
C ASP A 36 6.28 2.27 26.41
N LEU A 37 7.03 3.20 27.01
CA LEU A 37 8.26 3.72 26.40
C LEU A 37 9.39 2.70 26.32
N ARG A 38 9.42 1.71 27.21
CA ARG A 38 10.43 0.62 27.22
C ARG A 38 9.96 -0.60 26.42
N GLY A 39 8.66 -0.81 26.43
CA GLY A 39 8.03 -1.94 25.77
C GLY A 39 8.08 -1.84 24.27
N GLY A 40 8.39 -2.49 23.37
CA GLY A 40 8.42 -2.44 21.91
C GLY A 40 7.31 -1.59 21.28
N LYS A 41 6.88 -1.93 20.08
CA LYS A 41 5.85 -1.16 19.37
C LYS A 41 4.51 -1.18 20.09
N GLN A 42 4.03 -0.01 20.43
CA GLN A 42 2.75 0.21 21.05
C GLN A 42 1.62 0.42 20.02
N THR A 43 0.37 0.27 20.46
CA THR A 43 -0.78 0.68 19.67
C THR A 43 -1.01 2.20 19.83
N PRO A 44 -1.50 2.90 18.79
CA PRO A 44 -1.89 4.29 18.90
C PRO A 44 -2.91 4.50 20.03
N LYS A 45 -2.65 5.46 20.92
CA LYS A 45 -3.50 5.74 22.09
C LYS A 45 -3.35 7.15 22.63
N ILE A 46 -4.34 7.59 23.43
CA ILE A 46 -4.30 8.81 24.24
C ILE A 46 -4.63 8.43 25.68
N ASP A 47 -3.73 8.69 26.59
CA ASP A 47 -3.94 8.57 28.03
C ASP A 47 -4.06 9.96 28.65
N ILE A 48 -5.18 10.20 29.34
CA ILE A 48 -5.54 11.52 29.87
C ILE A 48 -5.32 11.53 31.36
N TYR A 49 -4.35 12.30 31.83
CA TYR A 49 -4.07 12.51 33.24
C TYR A 49 -4.48 13.92 33.69
N LYS A 50 -4.45 14.17 35.02
CA LYS A 50 -4.85 15.48 35.57
C LYS A 50 -4.01 16.63 34.97
N ASN A 51 -2.68 16.46 34.92
CA ASN A 51 -1.71 17.51 34.61
C ASN A 51 -1.01 17.34 33.27
N TYR A 52 -1.24 16.25 32.55
CA TYR A 52 -0.64 15.98 31.25
C TYR A 52 -1.49 15.02 30.41
N LEU A 53 -1.16 14.93 29.13
CA LEU A 53 -1.60 13.87 28.22
C LEU A 53 -0.39 13.09 27.75
N PHE A 54 -0.56 11.78 27.60
CA PHE A 54 0.36 10.92 26.89
C PHE A 54 -0.31 10.44 25.59
N LEU A 55 0.36 10.63 24.46
CA LEU A 55 -0.16 10.32 23.14
C LEU A 55 0.85 9.51 22.37
N ILE A 56 0.42 8.39 21.77
CA ILE A 56 1.21 7.60 20.83
C ILE A 56 0.55 7.66 19.46
N LEU A 57 1.28 8.16 18.46
CA LEU A 57 0.87 8.25 17.08
C LEU A 57 1.73 7.38 16.19
N HIS A 58 1.12 6.86 15.14
CA HIS A 58 1.79 6.16 14.06
C HIS A 58 1.71 6.96 12.76
N ILE A 59 2.85 7.15 12.11
CA ILE A 59 2.94 7.89 10.86
C ILE A 59 3.45 6.95 9.76
N PRO A 60 2.76 6.84 8.62
CA PRO A 60 3.23 6.07 7.48
C PRO A 60 4.55 6.61 6.95
N GLN A 61 5.52 5.71 6.72
CA GLN A 61 6.79 6.06 6.11
C GLN A 61 7.12 5.11 4.97
N TRP A 62 7.63 5.65 3.87
CA TRP A 62 8.12 4.85 2.75
C TRP A 62 9.53 4.34 3.01
N LYS A 63 9.74 3.03 2.89
CA LYS A 63 11.06 2.39 3.01
C LYS A 63 11.54 1.96 1.62
N ASN A 64 12.52 2.68 1.09
CA ASN A 64 13.06 2.44 -0.25
C ASN A 64 13.68 1.03 -0.41
N SER A 65 14.35 0.52 0.62
CA SER A 65 15.03 -0.79 0.56
C SER A 65 14.09 -1.98 0.37
N THR A 66 12.82 -1.85 0.79
CA THR A 66 11.82 -2.93 0.71
C THR A 66 10.62 -2.56 -0.15
N HIS A 67 10.62 -1.37 -0.77
CA HIS A 67 9.48 -0.81 -1.50
C HIS A 67 8.15 -0.99 -0.75
N SER A 68 8.17 -0.66 0.54
CA SER A 68 7.03 -0.91 1.42
C SER A 68 6.79 0.22 2.40
N ILE A 69 5.54 0.32 2.83
CA ILE A 69 5.13 1.24 3.89
C ILE A 69 5.40 0.59 5.24
N ASN A 70 6.08 1.34 6.10
CA ASN A 70 6.26 1.04 7.52
C ASN A 70 5.60 2.13 8.35
N ASN A 71 5.41 1.87 9.64
CA ASN A 71 5.01 2.88 10.59
C ASN A 71 6.23 3.44 11.36
N ALA A 72 6.26 4.75 11.54
CA ALA A 72 7.07 5.41 12.57
C ALA A 72 6.18 5.68 13.77
N GLU A 73 6.64 5.26 14.94
CA GLU A 73 5.97 5.51 16.20
C GLU A 73 6.54 6.76 16.86
N LEU A 74 5.64 7.63 17.32
CA LEU A 74 5.96 8.90 17.96
C LEU A 74 5.16 9.02 19.25
N GLY A 75 5.86 9.19 20.37
CA GLY A 75 5.27 9.48 21.68
C GLY A 75 5.30 10.97 21.96
N PHE A 76 4.24 11.48 22.58
CA PHE A 76 4.12 12.86 23.03
C PHE A 76 3.70 12.89 24.49
N PHE A 77 4.44 13.62 25.33
CA PHE A 77 3.95 14.09 26.62
C PHE A 77 3.71 15.58 26.52
N ILE A 78 2.51 15.99 26.80
CA ILE A 78 2.11 17.39 26.78
C ILE A 78 1.52 17.81 28.13
N GLY A 79 2.01 18.90 28.65
CA GLY A 79 1.51 19.53 29.86
C GLY A 79 1.67 21.03 29.81
N GLU A 80 1.35 21.68 30.93
CA GLU A 80 1.50 23.11 31.06
C GLU A 80 2.99 23.50 31.02
N GLY A 81 3.38 24.30 30.03
CA GLY A 81 4.74 24.79 29.87
C GLY A 81 5.74 23.78 29.30
N TYR A 82 5.32 22.58 28.89
CA TYR A 82 6.24 21.62 28.25
C TYR A 82 5.58 20.75 27.18
N LEU A 83 6.39 20.37 26.21
CA LEU A 83 6.12 19.32 25.24
C LEU A 83 7.35 18.40 25.14
N ILE A 84 7.15 17.09 25.24
CA ILE A 84 8.19 16.11 25.02
C ILE A 84 7.77 15.26 23.84
N THR A 85 8.67 15.13 22.86
CA THR A 85 8.50 14.26 21.68
C THR A 85 9.53 13.15 21.71
N ILE A 86 9.08 11.92 21.49
CA ILE A 86 9.89 10.72 21.61
C ILE A 86 9.73 9.92 20.33
N GLN A 87 10.84 9.50 19.72
CA GLN A 87 10.85 8.72 18.51
C GLN A 87 11.26 7.27 18.82
N HIS A 88 10.42 6.31 18.38
CA HIS A 88 10.81 4.91 18.27
C HIS A 88 11.17 4.61 16.80
N GLY A 89 12.43 4.87 16.46
CA GLY A 89 12.95 4.75 15.09
C GLY A 89 13.49 6.08 14.57
N HIS A 90 14.08 6.05 13.36
CA HIS A 90 14.65 7.27 12.75
C HIS A 90 13.62 8.00 11.90
N SER A 91 12.91 8.95 12.46
CA SER A 91 12.12 9.91 11.69
C SER A 91 13.00 11.11 11.32
N LYS A 92 13.43 11.17 10.06
CA LYS A 92 14.15 12.35 9.52
C LYS A 92 13.31 13.61 9.64
N LEU A 93 12.00 13.48 9.51
CA LEU A 93 11.07 14.60 9.55
C LEU A 93 11.07 15.30 10.90
N MET A 94 10.95 14.54 11.99
CA MET A 94 10.95 15.08 13.33
C MET A 94 12.27 15.78 13.67
N LYS A 95 13.41 15.20 13.25
CA LYS A 95 14.72 15.83 13.36
C LYS A 95 14.79 17.15 12.61
N ASN A 96 14.32 17.17 11.37
CA ASN A 96 14.31 18.38 10.55
C ASN A 96 13.42 19.45 11.14
N PHE A 97 12.26 19.08 11.69
CA PHE A 97 11.33 19.97 12.33
C PHE A 97 11.94 20.63 13.57
N PHE A 98 12.52 19.83 14.44
CA PHE A 98 13.23 20.31 15.63
C PHE A 98 14.42 21.20 15.27
N TYR A 99 15.23 20.81 14.30
CA TYR A 99 16.39 21.55 13.85
C TYR A 99 16.02 22.89 13.18
N ARG A 100 14.93 22.91 12.41
CA ARG A 100 14.38 24.13 11.83
C ARG A 100 13.93 25.10 12.90
N CYS A 101 13.24 24.61 13.93
CA CYS A 101 12.83 25.44 15.08
C CYS A 101 14.05 25.96 15.86
N MET A 102 15.12 25.14 15.98
CA MET A 102 16.35 25.52 16.66
C MET A 102 17.12 26.63 15.92
N LYS A 103 17.20 26.53 14.58
CA LYS A 103 18.02 27.46 13.75
C LYS A 103 17.30 28.75 13.38
N ASN A 104 15.98 28.75 13.35
CA ASN A 104 15.21 29.92 12.89
C ASN A 104 14.40 30.54 14.05
N PRO A 105 14.84 31.69 14.59
CA PRO A 105 14.16 32.38 15.68
C PRO A 105 12.71 32.74 15.38
N THR A 106 12.39 33.11 14.14
CA THR A 106 11.03 33.45 13.71
C THR A 106 10.13 32.22 13.75
N VAL A 107 10.60 31.07 13.25
CA VAL A 107 9.88 29.81 13.30
C VAL A 107 9.68 29.37 14.76
N LYS A 108 10.73 29.45 15.56
CA LYS A 108 10.69 29.13 17.00
C LYS A 108 9.63 29.96 17.71
N LYS A 109 9.61 31.29 17.49
CA LYS A 109 8.64 32.19 18.03
C LYS A 109 7.21 31.84 17.60
N ASN A 110 6.98 31.67 16.30
CA ASN A 110 5.65 31.40 15.74
C ASN A 110 5.06 30.06 16.22
N TRP A 111 5.90 29.05 16.51
CA TRP A 111 5.43 27.74 16.93
C TRP A 111 5.34 27.58 18.43
N MET A 112 6.23 28.20 19.21
CA MET A 112 6.31 27.99 20.66
C MET A 112 5.60 29.08 21.48
N ASP A 113 5.39 30.30 20.96
CA ASP A 113 4.80 31.40 21.73
C ASP A 113 3.32 31.19 22.08
N LYS A 114 2.62 30.28 21.37
CA LYS A 114 1.20 29.96 21.57
C LYS A 114 0.95 28.78 22.50
N GLY A 115 2.00 28.27 23.17
CA GLY A 115 1.89 27.19 24.14
C GLY A 115 2.14 25.78 23.59
N SER A 116 2.10 24.81 24.51
CA SER A 116 2.45 23.42 24.22
C SER A 116 1.46 22.72 23.26
N GLY A 117 0.16 23.00 23.42
CA GLY A 117 -0.88 22.46 22.55
C GLY A 117 -0.73 22.89 21.10
N TYR A 118 -0.46 24.18 20.87
CA TYR A 118 -0.26 24.68 19.50
C TYR A 118 1.01 24.14 18.85
N LEU A 119 2.10 23.99 19.63
CA LEU A 119 3.32 23.33 19.13
C LEU A 119 3.05 21.87 18.75
N MET A 120 2.33 21.13 19.60
CA MET A 120 1.94 19.75 19.30
C MET A 120 1.10 19.67 18.02
N TYR A 121 0.09 20.54 17.86
CA TYR A 121 -0.69 20.63 16.64
C TYR A 121 0.22 20.81 15.42
N LYS A 122 1.13 21.80 15.45
CA LYS A 122 2.04 22.08 14.33
C LYS A 122 2.92 20.90 13.95
N ILE A 123 3.35 20.12 14.92
CA ILE A 123 4.14 18.91 14.69
C ILE A 123 3.27 17.84 14.03
N ILE A 124 2.10 17.56 14.60
CA ILE A 124 1.18 16.52 14.10
C ILE A 124 0.71 16.84 12.68
N ASP A 125 0.33 18.09 12.43
CA ASP A 125 -0.08 18.60 11.11
C ASP A 125 1.02 18.36 10.07
N ALA A 126 2.24 18.80 10.34
CA ALA A 126 3.37 18.60 9.43
C ALA A 126 3.69 17.12 9.17
N LEU A 127 3.59 16.28 10.22
CA LEU A 127 3.86 14.85 10.11
C LEU A 127 2.84 14.13 9.19
N PHE A 128 1.56 14.47 9.30
CA PHE A 128 0.55 13.86 8.43
C PHE A 128 0.62 14.41 7.01
N HIS A 129 0.85 15.69 6.83
CA HIS A 129 1.03 16.27 5.48
C HIS A 129 2.24 15.70 4.73
N ASP A 130 3.31 15.30 5.43
CA ASP A 130 4.47 14.62 4.82
C ASP A 130 4.14 13.21 4.30
N THR A 131 2.98 12.66 4.65
CA THR A 131 2.52 11.38 4.09
C THR A 131 1.88 11.51 2.71
N GLN A 132 1.49 12.73 2.31
CA GLN A 132 0.83 12.99 1.01
C GLN A 132 1.64 12.52 -0.20
N PRO A 133 2.95 12.81 -0.31
CA PRO A 133 3.74 12.33 -1.44
C PRO A 133 3.79 10.81 -1.56
N ILE A 134 3.65 10.08 -0.44
CA ILE A 134 3.64 8.62 -0.44
C ILE A 134 2.39 8.11 -1.17
N ILE A 135 1.21 8.63 -0.80
CA ILE A 135 -0.04 8.18 -1.40
C ILE A 135 -0.21 8.64 -2.84
N GLU A 136 0.26 9.85 -3.16
CA GLU A 136 0.29 10.36 -4.54
C GLU A 136 1.17 9.50 -5.44
N ASN A 137 2.35 9.09 -4.96
CA ASN A 137 3.23 8.21 -5.73
C ASN A 137 2.60 6.85 -5.96
N ILE A 138 1.96 6.27 -4.93
CA ILE A 138 1.21 5.00 -5.08
C ILE A 138 0.12 5.17 -6.12
N GLY A 139 -0.66 6.25 -6.09
CA GLY A 139 -1.70 6.54 -7.08
C GLY A 139 -1.15 6.59 -8.51
N LYS A 140 -0.05 7.32 -8.72
CA LYS A 140 0.61 7.39 -10.04
C LYS A 140 1.05 6.01 -10.56
N GLN A 141 1.56 5.15 -9.67
CA GLN A 141 1.97 3.80 -10.05
C GLN A 141 0.77 2.89 -10.38
N ILE A 142 -0.34 3.04 -9.66
CA ILE A 142 -1.58 2.30 -9.95
C ILE A 142 -2.11 2.68 -11.31
N PHE A 143 -2.19 3.98 -11.64
CA PHE A 143 -2.62 4.46 -12.96
C PHE A 143 -1.74 3.92 -14.08
N LYS A 144 -0.42 3.94 -13.89
CA LYS A 144 0.51 3.37 -14.88
C LYS A 144 0.30 1.87 -15.06
N LEU A 145 0.06 1.15 -13.96
CA LEU A 145 -0.19 -0.29 -13.99
C LEU A 145 -1.50 -0.60 -14.72
N GLU A 146 -2.55 0.17 -14.47
CA GLU A 146 -3.83 0.08 -15.17
C GLU A 146 -3.65 0.26 -16.68
N GLU A 147 -2.93 1.30 -17.11
CA GLU A 147 -2.62 1.56 -18.52
C GLU A 147 -1.89 0.38 -19.18
N ASN A 148 -0.89 -0.20 -18.51
CA ASN A 148 -0.13 -1.35 -18.99
C ASN A 148 -1.02 -2.60 -19.15
N ILE A 149 -1.91 -2.87 -18.18
CA ILE A 149 -2.86 -3.98 -18.24
C ILE A 149 -3.76 -3.86 -19.47
N PHE A 150 -4.30 -2.67 -19.74
CA PHE A 150 -5.16 -2.44 -20.90
C PHE A 150 -4.41 -2.42 -22.23
N LYS A 151 -3.09 -2.18 -22.23
CA LYS A 151 -2.23 -2.34 -23.43
C LYS A 151 -1.86 -3.79 -23.73
N GLY A 152 -2.26 -4.74 -22.88
CA GLY A 152 -2.00 -6.17 -23.06
C GLY A 152 -0.74 -6.69 -22.36
N GLU A 153 -0.11 -5.90 -21.53
CA GLU A 153 1.03 -6.31 -20.69
C GLU A 153 0.53 -7.05 -19.44
N GLN A 154 0.12 -8.31 -19.62
CA GLN A 154 -0.37 -9.17 -18.53
C GLN A 154 0.64 -10.30 -18.29
N ASP A 155 1.78 -9.95 -17.73
CA ASP A 155 2.81 -10.90 -17.33
C ASP A 155 2.82 -11.16 -15.81
N SER A 156 3.70 -12.06 -15.38
CA SER A 156 3.86 -12.37 -13.96
C SER A 156 4.36 -11.17 -13.14
N GLU A 157 5.02 -10.22 -13.76
CA GLU A 157 5.52 -9.01 -13.10
C GLU A 157 4.36 -8.04 -12.79
N THR A 158 3.42 -7.89 -13.70
CA THR A 158 2.18 -7.11 -13.51
C THR A 158 1.39 -7.62 -12.30
N VAL A 159 1.24 -8.96 -12.16
CA VAL A 159 0.56 -9.57 -11.01
C VAL A 159 1.31 -9.29 -9.69
N LYS A 160 2.64 -9.38 -9.70
CA LYS A 160 3.46 -9.05 -8.52
C LYS A 160 3.32 -7.58 -8.13
N GLN A 161 3.32 -6.67 -9.09
CA GLN A 161 3.16 -5.24 -8.83
C GLN A 161 1.78 -4.94 -8.24
N LEU A 162 0.71 -5.53 -8.76
CA LEU A 162 -0.63 -5.44 -8.16
C LEU A 162 -0.62 -5.86 -6.68
N ALA A 163 -0.01 -7.00 -6.38
CA ALA A 163 0.08 -7.52 -5.01
C ALA A 163 0.90 -6.57 -4.09
N ILE A 164 2.00 -5.98 -4.60
CA ILE A 164 2.83 -5.03 -3.85
C ILE A 164 2.04 -3.76 -3.53
N TYR A 165 1.36 -3.15 -4.52
CA TYR A 165 0.59 -1.93 -4.30
C TYR A 165 -0.61 -2.19 -3.40
N ARG A 166 -1.34 -3.30 -3.58
CA ARG A 166 -2.41 -3.72 -2.69
C ARG A 166 -1.94 -3.82 -1.24
N ARG A 167 -0.82 -4.50 -1.01
CA ARG A 167 -0.21 -4.63 0.33
C ARG A 167 0.15 -3.27 0.92
N ASN A 168 0.71 -2.36 0.13
CA ASN A 168 1.11 -1.04 0.61
C ASN A 168 -0.09 -0.16 0.95
N ILE A 169 -1.16 -0.19 0.15
CA ILE A 169 -2.39 0.53 0.46
C ILE A 169 -3.01 0.00 1.76
N LEU A 170 -3.13 -1.33 1.92
CA LEU A 170 -3.67 -1.91 3.13
C LEU A 170 -2.83 -1.58 4.38
N ARG A 171 -1.51 -1.51 4.24
CA ARG A 171 -0.62 -1.07 5.33
C ARG A 171 -0.82 0.40 5.67
N PHE A 172 -0.91 1.25 4.64
CA PHE A 172 -1.15 2.67 4.83
C PHE A 172 -2.48 2.91 5.57
N ARG A 173 -3.55 2.28 5.12
CA ARG A 173 -4.87 2.36 5.77
C ARG A 173 -4.83 1.90 7.22
N ARG A 174 -4.20 0.77 7.50
CA ARG A 174 -4.07 0.23 8.87
C ARG A 174 -3.34 1.19 9.81
N ILE A 175 -2.44 2.02 9.29
CA ILE A 175 -1.74 3.03 10.07
C ILE A 175 -2.63 4.26 10.27
N ILE A 176 -3.28 4.76 9.22
CA ILE A 176 -4.05 6.01 9.24
C ILE A 176 -5.39 5.88 9.99
N ASP A 177 -6.07 4.76 9.86
CA ASP A 177 -7.42 4.60 10.41
C ASP A 177 -7.51 4.83 11.94
N PRO A 178 -6.64 4.24 12.78
CA PRO A 178 -6.63 4.55 14.21
C PRO A 178 -6.30 6.02 14.52
N GLN A 179 -5.49 6.69 13.69
CA GLN A 179 -5.11 8.09 13.91
C GLN A 179 -6.31 9.03 13.80
N ARG A 180 -7.25 8.74 12.89
CA ARG A 180 -8.47 9.54 12.73
C ARG A 180 -9.27 9.56 14.04
N TYR A 181 -9.46 8.41 14.69
CA TYR A 181 -10.13 8.34 15.99
C TYR A 181 -9.38 9.10 17.07
N LEU A 182 -8.06 8.97 17.10
CA LEU A 182 -7.24 9.66 18.09
C LEU A 182 -7.30 11.18 17.93
N ILE A 183 -7.15 11.69 16.71
CA ILE A 183 -7.19 13.12 16.44
C ILE A 183 -8.60 13.69 16.70
N SER A 184 -9.66 12.96 16.32
CA SER A 184 -11.03 13.33 16.66
C SER A 184 -11.25 13.40 18.17
N ASN A 185 -10.74 12.43 18.93
CA ASN A 185 -10.82 12.48 20.40
C ASN A 185 -10.03 13.65 20.98
N LEU A 186 -8.85 13.95 20.39
CA LEU A 186 -7.99 15.03 20.85
C LEU A 186 -8.66 16.41 20.73
N SER A 187 -9.48 16.63 19.69
CA SER A 187 -10.22 17.88 19.50
C SER A 187 -11.26 18.16 20.61
N HIS A 188 -11.70 17.11 21.30
CA HIS A 188 -12.69 17.22 22.40
C HIS A 188 -12.09 17.29 23.79
N ILE A 189 -10.78 17.07 23.96
CA ILE A 189 -10.12 17.13 25.27
C ILE A 189 -9.97 18.57 25.72
N ARG A 190 -10.42 18.85 26.94
CA ARG A 190 -10.31 20.17 27.58
C ARG A 190 -9.26 20.13 28.68
N LYS A 191 -8.17 20.86 28.49
CA LYS A 191 -7.07 21.05 29.45
C LYS A 191 -6.51 22.45 29.32
N ASN A 192 -5.96 23.02 30.40
CA ASN A 192 -5.41 24.37 30.39
C ASN A 192 -4.29 24.59 29.35
N PHE A 193 -3.60 23.53 28.96
CA PHE A 193 -2.56 23.55 27.94
C PHE A 193 -3.09 23.21 26.52
N LEU A 194 -4.38 22.86 26.39
CA LEU A 194 -5.13 22.68 25.15
C LEU A 194 -6.26 23.73 25.12
N ASP A 195 -5.97 24.89 24.56
CA ASP A 195 -6.95 25.98 24.40
C ASP A 195 -8.16 25.50 23.57
N GLU A 196 -9.35 26.02 23.87
CA GLU A 196 -10.58 25.72 23.12
C GLU A 196 -10.45 26.01 21.64
N ASN A 197 -9.69 27.04 21.29
CA ASN A 197 -9.41 27.39 19.90
C ASN A 197 -8.61 26.29 19.14
N LEU A 198 -7.95 25.36 19.84
CA LEU A 198 -7.19 24.29 19.21
C LEU A 198 -8.07 23.19 18.64
N SER A 199 -9.34 23.06 19.05
CA SER A 199 -10.26 22.07 18.50
C SER A 199 -10.39 22.22 16.99
N ILE A 200 -10.53 23.46 16.48
CA ILE A 200 -10.65 23.76 15.05
C ILE A 200 -9.43 23.25 14.26
N TYR A 201 -8.23 23.35 14.84
CA TYR A 201 -7.00 22.90 14.18
C TYR A 201 -6.88 21.36 14.18
N PHE A 202 -7.34 20.66 15.23
CA PHE A 202 -7.36 19.21 15.25
C PHE A 202 -8.48 18.64 14.35
N ASP A 203 -9.60 19.33 14.24
CA ASP A 203 -10.67 19.00 13.29
C ASP A 203 -10.16 19.12 11.84
N ASP A 204 -9.39 20.15 11.49
CA ASP A 204 -8.74 20.29 10.18
C ASP A 204 -7.79 19.11 9.87
N ILE A 205 -6.98 18.67 10.84
CA ILE A 205 -6.15 17.47 10.69
C ILE A 205 -7.03 16.23 10.48
N ASN A 206 -8.14 16.10 11.21
CA ASN A 206 -9.04 14.96 11.07
C ASN A 206 -9.73 14.93 9.70
N ASP A 207 -10.12 16.08 9.16
CA ASP A 207 -10.67 16.23 7.82
C ASP A 207 -9.63 15.83 6.76
N TYR A 208 -8.38 16.28 6.94
CA TYR A 208 -7.27 15.86 6.09
C TYR A 208 -7.05 14.35 6.11
N LEU A 209 -7.01 13.73 7.29
CA LEU A 209 -6.87 12.29 7.43
C LEU A 209 -8.05 11.52 6.82
N SER A 210 -9.27 12.05 6.94
CA SER A 210 -10.47 11.50 6.33
C SER A 210 -10.42 11.54 4.81
N LYS A 211 -9.91 12.63 4.24
CA LYS A 211 -9.64 12.75 2.80
C LYS A 211 -8.62 11.72 2.33
N ILE A 212 -7.49 11.59 3.03
CA ILE A 212 -6.45 10.59 2.72
C ILE A 212 -7.00 9.18 2.81
N TRP A 213 -7.81 8.89 3.82
CA TRP A 213 -8.47 7.59 3.98
C TRP A 213 -9.38 7.27 2.79
N SER A 214 -10.21 8.23 2.36
CA SER A 214 -11.09 8.08 1.19
C SER A 214 -10.30 7.82 -0.10
N ILE A 215 -9.19 8.54 -0.31
CA ILE A 215 -8.30 8.32 -1.47
C ILE A 215 -7.73 6.90 -1.45
N THR A 216 -7.27 6.43 -0.28
CA THR A 216 -6.71 5.07 -0.16
C THR A 216 -7.76 3.98 -0.33
N ASP A 217 -9.03 4.26 0.03
CA ASP A 217 -10.15 3.36 -0.21
C ASP A 217 -10.42 3.22 -1.71
N THR A 218 -10.49 4.35 -2.43
CA THR A 218 -10.59 4.36 -3.89
C THR A 218 -9.47 3.57 -4.56
N TYR A 219 -8.22 3.77 -4.13
CA TYR A 219 -7.09 3.01 -4.68
C TYR A 219 -7.16 1.52 -4.40
N LYS A 220 -7.64 1.13 -3.21
CA LYS A 220 -7.89 -0.28 -2.88
C LYS A 220 -8.92 -0.89 -3.84
N ASP A 221 -10.04 -0.22 -4.03
CA ASP A 221 -11.11 -0.71 -4.92
C ASP A 221 -10.64 -0.78 -6.38
N THR A 222 -9.85 0.20 -6.83
CA THR A 222 -9.22 0.17 -8.16
C THR A 222 -8.33 -1.05 -8.31
N ILE A 223 -7.44 -1.34 -7.35
CA ILE A 223 -6.54 -2.51 -7.42
C ILE A 223 -7.32 -3.82 -7.37
N ASP A 224 -8.35 -3.92 -6.52
CA ASP A 224 -9.18 -5.12 -6.44
C ASP A 224 -9.91 -5.36 -7.80
N GLY A 225 -10.40 -4.29 -8.45
CA GLY A 225 -10.96 -4.35 -9.80
C GLY A 225 -9.95 -4.73 -10.89
N LEU A 226 -8.74 -4.18 -10.82
CA LEU A 226 -7.66 -4.54 -11.75
C LEU A 226 -7.24 -6.01 -11.60
N HIS A 227 -7.22 -6.54 -10.38
CA HIS A 227 -6.93 -7.96 -10.14
C HIS A 227 -7.95 -8.86 -10.84
N VAL A 228 -9.24 -8.59 -10.68
CA VAL A 228 -10.31 -9.33 -11.37
C VAL A 228 -10.17 -9.21 -12.90
N THR A 229 -9.82 -8.02 -13.38
CA THR A 229 -9.61 -7.77 -14.82
C THR A 229 -8.44 -8.60 -15.36
N VAL A 230 -7.29 -8.61 -14.67
CA VAL A 230 -6.12 -9.41 -15.07
C VAL A 230 -6.45 -10.89 -15.08
N ASP A 231 -7.13 -11.41 -14.05
CA ASP A 231 -7.55 -12.81 -13.99
C ASP A 231 -8.45 -13.18 -15.18
N SER A 232 -9.41 -12.31 -15.51
CA SER A 232 -10.31 -12.49 -16.66
C SER A 232 -9.56 -12.52 -18.00
N LEU A 233 -8.62 -11.58 -18.19
CA LEU A 233 -7.80 -11.49 -19.39
C LEU A 233 -6.85 -12.70 -19.54
N MET A 234 -6.25 -13.16 -18.45
CA MET A 234 -5.41 -14.36 -18.43
C MET A 234 -6.22 -15.61 -18.76
N ASN A 235 -7.42 -15.76 -18.19
CA ASN A 235 -8.34 -16.85 -18.50
C ASN A 235 -8.76 -16.82 -19.96
N HIS A 236 -9.07 -15.65 -20.52
CA HIS A 236 -9.39 -15.50 -21.94
C HIS A 236 -8.22 -15.92 -22.83
N LYS A 237 -7.00 -15.51 -22.53
CA LYS A 237 -5.78 -15.90 -23.24
C LYS A 237 -5.54 -17.41 -23.18
N THR A 238 -5.70 -18.01 -21.99
CA THR A 238 -5.57 -19.45 -21.78
C THR A 238 -6.61 -20.22 -22.59
N ASN A 239 -7.88 -19.81 -22.54
CA ASN A 239 -8.96 -20.42 -23.30
C ASN A 239 -8.70 -20.33 -24.82
N LYS A 240 -8.20 -19.18 -25.30
CA LYS A 240 -7.83 -19.00 -26.72
C LYS A 240 -6.72 -19.98 -27.12
N THR A 241 -5.70 -20.18 -26.27
CA THR A 241 -4.62 -21.16 -26.52
C THR A 241 -5.13 -22.59 -26.51
N ILE A 242 -5.99 -22.95 -25.55
CA ILE A 242 -6.62 -24.28 -25.47
C ILE A 242 -7.48 -24.54 -26.73
N ASN A 243 -8.28 -23.56 -27.14
CA ASN A 243 -9.10 -23.68 -28.35
C ASN A 243 -8.24 -23.91 -29.60
N ALA A 244 -7.15 -23.14 -29.77
CA ALA A 244 -6.23 -23.34 -30.86
C ALA A 244 -5.60 -24.74 -30.85
N LEU A 245 -5.15 -25.22 -29.69
CA LEU A 245 -4.58 -26.56 -29.54
C LEU A 245 -5.62 -27.64 -29.85
N THR A 246 -6.86 -27.48 -29.35
CA THR A 246 -7.97 -28.41 -29.62
C THR A 246 -8.29 -28.50 -31.10
N VAL A 247 -8.37 -27.34 -31.78
CA VAL A 247 -8.61 -27.31 -33.24
C VAL A 247 -7.52 -28.03 -34.00
N ILE A 248 -6.24 -27.82 -33.67
CA ILE A 248 -5.11 -28.51 -34.30
C ILE A 248 -5.20 -30.04 -34.06
N SER A 249 -5.47 -30.44 -32.79
CA SER A 249 -5.56 -31.87 -32.43
C SER A 249 -6.71 -32.56 -33.17
N VAL A 250 -7.89 -31.96 -33.19
CA VAL A 250 -9.06 -32.49 -33.87
C VAL A 250 -8.81 -32.55 -35.39
N ALA A 251 -8.12 -31.56 -35.97
CA ALA A 251 -7.78 -31.55 -37.37
C ALA A 251 -6.79 -32.66 -37.77
N LEU A 252 -5.83 -33.01 -36.88
CA LEU A 252 -4.84 -34.05 -37.16
C LEU A 252 -5.37 -35.46 -36.91
N MET A 253 -6.41 -35.62 -36.07
CA MET A 253 -6.95 -36.94 -35.68
C MET A 253 -7.39 -37.82 -36.86
N PRO A 254 -8.12 -37.32 -37.90
CA PRO A 254 -8.48 -38.14 -39.04
C PRO A 254 -7.27 -38.58 -39.85
N LEU A 255 -6.24 -37.76 -39.99
CA LEU A 255 -4.99 -38.13 -40.68
C LEU A 255 -4.26 -39.25 -39.95
N THR A 256 -4.20 -39.15 -38.61
CA THR A 256 -3.58 -40.19 -37.78
C THR A 256 -4.36 -41.52 -37.86
N LEU A 257 -5.70 -41.43 -37.80
CA LEU A 257 -6.55 -42.63 -37.95
C LEU A 257 -6.35 -43.26 -39.33
N PHE A 258 -6.35 -42.47 -40.40
CA PHE A 258 -6.14 -42.95 -41.75
C PHE A 258 -4.77 -43.61 -41.92
N SER A 259 -3.69 -42.94 -41.49
CA SER A 259 -2.33 -43.50 -41.55
C SER A 259 -2.18 -44.76 -40.68
N GLY A 260 -2.88 -44.83 -39.54
CA GLY A 260 -2.90 -46.00 -38.63
C GLY A 260 -3.58 -47.20 -39.30
N ILE A 261 -4.73 -47.01 -39.98
CA ILE A 261 -5.45 -48.10 -40.68
C ILE A 261 -4.62 -48.61 -41.87
N TYR A 262 -4.10 -47.72 -42.72
CA TYR A 262 -3.31 -48.15 -43.89
C TYR A 262 -1.87 -48.54 -43.52
N GLY A 263 -1.41 -48.31 -42.30
CA GLY A 263 -0.13 -48.77 -41.77
C GLY A 263 -0.23 -50.16 -41.10
N MET A 264 -1.42 -50.78 -41.02
CA MET A 264 -1.60 -52.11 -40.45
C MET A 264 -1.16 -53.20 -41.42
N ASN A 265 -0.52 -54.25 -40.93
CA ASN A 265 -0.19 -55.47 -41.71
C ASN A 265 -1.40 -56.42 -41.83
N VAL A 266 -2.53 -55.89 -42.32
CA VAL A 266 -3.76 -56.66 -42.55
C VAL A 266 -4.03 -56.79 -44.03
N THR A 267 -4.27 -58.02 -44.49
CA THR A 267 -4.67 -58.29 -45.89
C THR A 267 -6.15 -57.98 -46.10
N GLY A 268 -6.48 -57.36 -47.25
CA GLY A 268 -7.87 -57.08 -47.59
C GLY A 268 -8.33 -55.63 -47.33
N LEU A 269 -7.41 -54.71 -47.06
CA LEU A 269 -7.76 -53.27 -47.06
C LEU A 269 -8.13 -52.78 -48.45
N PRO A 270 -9.22 -51.97 -48.62
CA PRO A 270 -9.65 -51.46 -49.92
C PRO A 270 -8.55 -50.61 -50.57
N HIS A 271 -8.19 -50.93 -51.82
CA HIS A 271 -7.20 -50.19 -52.61
C HIS A 271 -5.80 -50.08 -52.00
N ALA A 272 -5.43 -50.91 -51.01
CA ALA A 272 -4.11 -50.85 -50.33
C ALA A 272 -2.94 -51.22 -51.27
N GLU A 273 -3.20 -51.98 -52.29
CA GLU A 273 -2.19 -52.36 -53.32
C GLU A 273 -1.96 -51.31 -54.38
N ASP A 274 -2.82 -50.25 -54.45
CA ASP A 274 -2.68 -49.16 -55.39
C ASP A 274 -2.20 -47.85 -54.68
N PRO A 275 -0.92 -47.53 -54.77
CA PRO A 275 -0.35 -46.41 -54.07
C PRO A 275 -0.95 -45.07 -54.52
N ILE A 276 -1.44 -44.96 -55.76
CA ILE A 276 -2.03 -43.71 -56.29
C ILE A 276 -3.34 -43.42 -55.56
N TRP A 277 -4.19 -44.42 -55.34
CA TRP A 277 -5.44 -44.24 -54.61
C TRP A 277 -5.23 -43.89 -53.14
N VAL A 278 -4.25 -44.45 -52.46
CA VAL A 278 -3.90 -44.12 -51.08
C VAL A 278 -3.47 -42.68 -50.96
N TRP A 279 -2.60 -42.22 -51.89
CA TRP A 279 -2.17 -40.81 -51.91
C TRP A 279 -3.31 -39.83 -52.25
N LEU A 280 -4.21 -40.17 -53.15
CA LEU A 280 -5.38 -39.36 -53.47
C LEU A 280 -6.33 -39.21 -52.30
N MET A 281 -6.58 -40.30 -51.56
CA MET A 281 -7.41 -40.25 -50.33
C MET A 281 -6.75 -39.40 -49.23
N PHE A 282 -5.43 -39.54 -49.03
CA PHE A 282 -4.67 -38.74 -48.06
C PHE A 282 -4.71 -37.26 -48.42
N LEU A 283 -4.50 -36.88 -49.68
CA LEU A 283 -4.56 -35.50 -50.15
C LEU A 283 -5.99 -34.93 -50.06
N GLY A 284 -7.00 -35.72 -50.37
CA GLY A 284 -8.40 -35.31 -50.23
C GLY A 284 -8.77 -35.03 -48.76
N LEU A 285 -8.35 -35.89 -47.84
CA LEU A 285 -8.56 -35.69 -46.43
C LEU A 285 -7.82 -34.44 -45.91
N ALA A 286 -6.57 -34.25 -46.32
CA ALA A 286 -5.79 -33.04 -45.98
C ALA A 286 -6.45 -31.76 -46.54
N ALA A 287 -6.97 -31.79 -47.74
CA ALA A 287 -7.69 -30.65 -48.35
C ALA A 287 -8.96 -30.28 -47.56
N ILE A 288 -9.73 -31.28 -47.11
CA ILE A 288 -10.92 -31.08 -46.26
C ILE A 288 -10.51 -30.44 -44.94
N ILE A 289 -9.45 -30.91 -44.30
CA ILE A 289 -8.96 -30.35 -43.01
C ILE A 289 -8.53 -28.90 -43.20
N VAL A 290 -7.77 -28.59 -44.26
CA VAL A 290 -7.38 -27.20 -44.57
C VAL A 290 -8.60 -26.31 -44.80
N LEU A 291 -9.62 -26.80 -45.50
CA LEU A 291 -10.87 -26.07 -45.71
C LEU A 291 -11.57 -25.77 -44.39
N ILE A 292 -11.68 -26.75 -43.50
CA ILE A 292 -12.26 -26.59 -42.15
C ILE A 292 -11.48 -25.54 -41.37
N LEU A 293 -10.15 -25.60 -41.36
CA LEU A 293 -9.31 -24.62 -40.63
C LEU A 293 -9.50 -23.19 -41.19
N ILE A 294 -9.65 -23.02 -42.51
CA ILE A 294 -9.92 -21.74 -43.13
C ILE A 294 -11.29 -21.21 -42.70
N ILE A 295 -12.31 -22.07 -42.62
CA ILE A 295 -13.67 -21.69 -42.20
C ILE A 295 -13.66 -21.27 -40.72
N LEU A 296 -12.98 -22.01 -39.83
CA LEU A 296 -12.85 -21.71 -38.41
C LEU A 296 -12.10 -20.39 -38.20
N LYS A 297 -11.04 -20.13 -38.96
CA LYS A 297 -10.32 -18.85 -38.93
C LYS A 297 -11.22 -17.68 -39.35
N LYS A 298 -12.02 -17.84 -40.43
CA LYS A 298 -12.98 -16.80 -40.86
C LYS A 298 -14.07 -16.52 -39.80
N ARG A 299 -14.49 -17.52 -39.05
CA ARG A 299 -15.45 -17.37 -37.94
C ARG A 299 -14.84 -16.88 -36.63
N LYS A 300 -13.56 -16.51 -36.63
CA LYS A 300 -12.81 -16.05 -35.44
C LYS A 300 -12.82 -17.05 -34.27
N TRP A 301 -12.87 -18.33 -34.55
CA TRP A 301 -12.74 -19.41 -33.57
C TRP A 301 -11.27 -19.76 -33.30
N LEU A 302 -10.40 -19.31 -34.16
CA LEU A 302 -8.93 -19.40 -34.06
C LEU A 302 -8.32 -18.00 -33.91
#